data_01a27f1fb74e1524b48004e61df29608
#
_entry.id   01a27f1fb74e1524b48004e61df29608
#
_cell.length_a   1.000
_cell.length_b   1.000
_cell.length_c   1.000
_cell.angle_alpha   90.00
_cell.angle_beta   90.00
_cell.angle_gamma   90.00
#
_symmetry.space_group_name_H-M   'P 1'
#
loop_
_entity.id
_entity.type
_entity.pdbx_description
1 polymer ?
#
loop_
_entity_poly.entity_id
_entity_poly.type
_entity_poly.pdbx_seq_one_letter_code
_entity_poly.pdbx_strand_id
1 'polypeptide(L)'
;MPNVQEVRDALKDVQDPELMLGIIDLGLIYECELQHPEEGVTKAVVKMTLTAPGCGMGPVLAQEAKSKIEAIPGVDEANVELVWDPPWNQAMISETGKMQLGIL
;
A
#
# COMPACT_ATOMS: atom_id res chain seq x y z
N MET A 1 1.13 18.29 -10.07
CA MET A 1 1.66 17.92 -8.76
C MET A 1 0.94 16.65 -8.27
N PRO A 2 1.67 15.59 -7.84
CA PRO A 2 0.99 14.39 -7.38
C PRO A 2 0.21 14.64 -6.09
N ASN A 3 -0.82 13.83 -5.88
CA ASN A 3 -1.63 13.87 -4.66
C ASN A 3 -1.77 12.48 -4.06
N VAL A 4 -2.32 12.41 -2.85
CA VAL A 4 -2.47 11.13 -2.13
C VAL A 4 -3.33 10.13 -2.92
N GLN A 5 -4.35 10.61 -3.63
CA GLN A 5 -5.19 9.71 -4.42
C GLN A 5 -4.40 9.05 -5.55
N GLU A 6 -3.49 9.77 -6.18
CA GLU A 6 -2.63 9.18 -7.22
C GLU A 6 -1.73 8.08 -6.64
N VAL A 7 -1.22 8.30 -5.43
CA VAL A 7 -0.41 7.27 -4.75
C VAL A 7 -1.26 6.03 -4.47
N ARG A 8 -2.48 6.21 -3.96
CA ARG A 8 -3.39 5.09 -3.71
C ARG A 8 -3.77 4.37 -4.99
N ASP A 9 -4.02 5.11 -6.07
CA ASP A 9 -4.35 4.52 -7.38
C ASP A 9 -3.21 3.67 -7.92
N ALA A 10 -1.97 4.12 -7.74
CA ALA A 10 -0.80 3.34 -8.14
C ALA A 10 -0.70 2.03 -7.34
N LEU A 11 -1.06 2.07 -6.05
CA LEU A 11 -1.02 0.90 -5.18
C LEU A 11 -2.10 -0.13 -5.50
N LYS A 12 -3.15 0.25 -6.23
CA LYS A 12 -4.20 -0.70 -6.64
C LYS A 12 -3.68 -1.82 -7.53
N ASP A 13 -2.55 -1.59 -8.21
CA ASP A 13 -1.93 -2.60 -9.07
C ASP A 13 -1.09 -3.62 -8.31
N VAL A 14 -0.86 -3.40 -7.01
CA VAL A 14 -0.09 -4.32 -6.18
C VAL A 14 -1.06 -5.33 -5.54
N GLN A 15 -0.83 -6.61 -5.77
CA GLN A 15 -1.70 -7.67 -5.29
C GLN A 15 -0.95 -8.65 -4.40
N ASP A 16 -1.65 -9.14 -3.37
CA ASP A 16 -1.17 -10.24 -2.54
C ASP A 16 -1.27 -11.52 -3.38
N PRO A 17 -0.14 -12.24 -3.58
CA PRO A 17 -0.16 -13.43 -4.45
C PRO A 17 -0.95 -14.61 -3.88
N GLU A 18 -1.15 -14.66 -2.57
CA GLU A 18 -1.92 -15.75 -1.95
C GLU A 18 -3.42 -15.54 -2.11
N LEU A 19 -3.89 -14.31 -1.95
CA LEU A 19 -5.30 -14.00 -1.99
C LEU A 19 -5.75 -13.46 -3.35
N MET A 20 -4.81 -13.13 -4.23
CA MET A 20 -5.10 -12.58 -5.57
C MET A 20 -5.94 -11.31 -5.50
N LEU A 21 -5.75 -10.52 -4.46
CA LEU A 21 -6.50 -9.30 -4.21
C LEU A 21 -5.53 -8.15 -3.96
N GLY A 22 -5.90 -6.94 -4.41
CA GLY A 22 -5.06 -5.76 -4.25
C GLY A 22 -4.85 -5.37 -2.79
N ILE A 23 -3.68 -4.84 -2.47
CA ILE A 23 -3.34 -4.47 -1.10
C ILE A 23 -4.23 -3.35 -0.57
N ILE A 24 -4.77 -2.51 -1.45
CA ILE A 24 -5.74 -1.47 -1.04
C ILE A 24 -7.03 -2.12 -0.56
N ASP A 25 -7.59 -3.06 -1.35
CA ASP A 25 -8.85 -3.73 -0.98
C ASP A 25 -8.69 -4.61 0.25
N LEU A 26 -7.51 -5.17 0.46
CA LEU A 26 -7.23 -5.95 1.68
C LEU A 26 -7.12 -5.09 2.94
N GLY A 27 -7.02 -3.77 2.79
CA GLY A 27 -6.87 -2.89 3.94
C GLY A 27 -5.47 -2.91 4.52
N LEU A 28 -4.47 -3.21 3.70
CA LEU A 28 -3.08 -3.28 4.16
C LEU A 28 -2.40 -1.92 4.25
N ILE A 29 -2.98 -0.89 3.65
CA ILE A 29 -2.40 0.46 3.67
C ILE A 29 -3.01 1.24 4.83
N TYR A 30 -2.20 1.48 5.86
CA TYR A 30 -2.64 2.19 7.06
C TYR A 30 -2.48 3.69 6.97
N GLU A 31 -1.41 4.16 6.36
CA GLU A 31 -1.19 5.58 6.16
C GLU A 31 -0.58 5.81 4.78
N CYS A 32 -0.96 6.92 4.19
CA CYS A 32 -0.45 7.34 2.88
C CYS A 32 -0.42 8.86 2.88
N GLU A 33 0.77 9.43 2.79
CA GLU A 33 0.92 10.89 2.77
C GLU A 33 2.03 11.33 1.84
N LEU A 34 1.99 12.60 1.47
CA LEU A 34 3.04 13.25 0.70
C LEU A 34 3.73 14.29 1.57
N GLN A 35 5.05 14.31 1.53
CA GLN A 35 5.88 15.25 2.26
C GLN A 35 6.75 16.03 1.28
N HIS A 36 7.13 17.24 1.67
CA HIS A 36 8.01 18.09 0.88
C HIS A 36 9.20 18.50 1.77
N PRO A 37 10.18 17.58 1.97
CA PRO A 37 11.30 17.85 2.87
C PRO A 37 12.18 19.00 2.38
N GLU A 38 12.19 19.23 1.07
CA GLU A 38 12.94 20.33 0.47
C GLU A 38 12.09 20.93 -0.66
N GLU A 39 12.40 22.16 -1.03
CA GLU A 39 11.73 22.81 -2.14
C GLU A 39 11.97 22.00 -3.42
N GLY A 40 10.90 21.73 -4.14
CA GLY A 40 10.97 20.94 -5.38
C GLY A 40 11.08 19.43 -5.19
N VAL A 41 11.09 18.95 -3.95
CA VAL A 41 11.18 17.51 -3.66
C VAL A 41 9.84 17.02 -3.10
N THR A 42 9.31 15.94 -3.69
CA THR A 42 8.09 15.29 -3.22
C THR A 42 8.43 13.88 -2.77
N LYS A 43 8.13 13.57 -1.52
CA LYS A 43 8.35 12.26 -0.92
C LYS A 43 7.02 11.64 -0.52
N ALA A 44 6.76 10.43 -0.99
CA ALA A 44 5.59 9.68 -0.56
C ALA A 44 5.97 8.79 0.63
N VAL A 45 5.16 8.83 1.68
CA VAL A 45 5.37 8.00 2.86
C VAL A 45 4.14 7.13 3.06
N VAL A 46 4.35 5.82 3.08
CA VAL A 46 3.27 4.84 3.19
C VAL A 46 3.60 3.89 4.34
N LYS A 47 2.62 3.66 5.20
CA LYS A 47 2.70 2.60 6.21
C LYS A 47 1.75 1.50 5.80
N MET A 48 2.26 0.27 5.71
CA MET A 48 1.46 -0.88 5.32
C MET A 48 1.72 -2.05 6.25
N THR A 49 0.80 -2.99 6.25
CA THR A 49 0.94 -4.23 7.02
C THR A 49 0.73 -5.43 6.11
N LEU A 50 0.78 -6.61 6.68
CA LEU A 50 0.54 -7.87 5.99
C LEU A 50 -0.59 -8.62 6.69
N THR A 51 -1.17 -9.59 5.97
CA THR A 51 -2.27 -10.41 6.52
C THR A 51 -1.80 -11.32 7.65
N ALA A 52 -0.49 -11.65 7.68
CA ALA A 52 0.07 -12.47 8.75
C ALA A 52 1.52 -12.09 9.01
N PRO A 53 1.92 -11.97 10.28
CA PRO A 53 3.33 -11.78 10.63
C PRO A 53 4.16 -12.96 10.13
N GLY A 54 5.39 -12.70 9.71
CA GLY A 54 6.28 -13.74 9.23
C GLY A 54 6.06 -14.17 7.79
N CYS A 55 5.12 -13.54 7.09
CA CYS A 55 4.95 -13.77 5.66
C CYS A 55 6.20 -13.34 4.90
N GLY A 56 6.83 -14.26 4.19
CA GLY A 56 8.06 -13.97 3.43
C GLY A 56 7.86 -13.02 2.28
N MET A 57 6.60 -12.69 1.94
CA MET A 57 6.27 -11.77 0.85
C MET A 57 6.29 -10.31 1.27
N GLY A 58 6.46 -10.01 2.56
CA GLY A 58 6.44 -8.63 3.04
C GLY A 58 7.43 -7.71 2.33
N PRO A 59 8.73 -8.05 2.31
CA PRO A 59 9.71 -7.23 1.61
C PRO A 59 9.43 -7.11 0.11
N VAL A 60 8.92 -8.16 -0.51
CA VAL A 60 8.57 -8.16 -1.94
C VAL A 60 7.42 -7.20 -2.21
N LEU A 61 6.36 -7.27 -1.41
CA LEU A 61 5.19 -6.38 -1.56
C LEU A 61 5.57 -4.91 -1.28
N ALA A 62 6.38 -4.68 -0.27
CA ALA A 62 6.84 -3.33 0.06
C ALA A 62 7.69 -2.75 -1.08
N GLN A 63 8.57 -3.55 -1.67
CA GLN A 63 9.40 -3.13 -2.78
C GLN A 63 8.55 -2.85 -4.03
N GLU A 64 7.57 -3.68 -4.31
CA GLU A 64 6.66 -3.48 -5.43
C GLU A 64 5.84 -2.21 -5.25
N ALA A 65 5.32 -1.98 -4.04
CA ALA A 65 4.60 -0.76 -3.71
C ALA A 65 5.48 0.47 -3.92
N LYS A 66 6.72 0.42 -3.44
CA LYS A 66 7.68 1.51 -3.59
C LYS A 66 7.93 1.81 -5.07
N SER A 67 8.16 0.77 -5.87
CA SER A 67 8.42 0.92 -7.31
C SER A 67 7.23 1.57 -8.03
N LYS A 68 6.02 1.17 -7.70
CA LYS A 68 4.81 1.75 -8.29
C LYS A 68 4.65 3.23 -7.95
N ILE A 69 4.95 3.60 -6.71
CA ILE A 69 4.85 4.99 -6.26
C ILE A 69 5.91 5.84 -6.94
N GLU A 70 7.15 5.35 -7.02
CA GLU A 70 8.24 6.09 -7.64
C GLU A 70 8.05 6.29 -9.13
N ALA A 71 7.21 5.48 -9.78
CA ALA A 71 6.87 5.65 -11.18
C ALA A 71 5.88 6.80 -11.43
N ILE A 72 5.27 7.36 -10.39
CA ILE A 72 4.34 8.48 -10.53
C ILE A 72 5.12 9.75 -10.90
N PRO A 73 4.74 10.45 -11.98
CA PRO A 73 5.40 11.70 -12.34
C PRO A 73 5.29 12.72 -11.19
N GLY A 74 6.42 13.30 -10.82
CA GLY A 74 6.47 14.30 -9.75
C GLY A 74 6.81 13.74 -8.39
N VAL A 75 6.85 12.42 -8.20
CA VAL A 75 7.31 11.79 -6.96
C VAL A 75 8.80 11.52 -7.09
N ASP A 76 9.60 12.11 -6.21
CA ASP A 76 11.06 11.95 -6.23
C ASP A 76 11.53 10.77 -5.40
N GLU A 77 10.81 10.46 -4.33
CA GLU A 77 11.20 9.43 -3.39
C GLU A 77 9.96 8.78 -2.78
N ALA A 78 10.03 7.48 -2.51
CA ALA A 78 8.98 6.77 -1.80
C ALA A 78 9.60 5.99 -0.64
N ASN A 79 8.93 6.03 0.51
CA ASN A 79 9.30 5.27 1.69
C ASN A 79 8.09 4.41 2.08
N VAL A 80 8.24 3.09 2.02
CA VAL A 80 7.20 2.15 2.41
C VAL A 80 7.68 1.40 3.65
N GLU A 81 6.98 1.62 4.76
CA GLU A 81 7.31 1.03 6.04
C GLU A 81 6.32 -0.06 6.40
N LEU A 82 6.82 -1.22 6.81
CA LEU A 82 5.97 -2.30 7.32
C LEU A 82 5.71 -2.06 8.81
N VAL A 83 4.42 -2.07 9.18
CA VAL A 83 3.99 -1.89 10.56
C VAL A 83 3.07 -3.03 10.97
N TRP A 84 3.03 -3.35 12.26
CA TRP A 84 2.29 -4.50 12.77
C TRP A 84 1.24 -4.12 13.80
N ASP A 85 1.04 -2.82 14.02
CA ASP A 85 0.08 -2.31 14.99
C ASP A 85 -0.76 -1.19 14.34
N PRO A 86 -2.07 -1.32 14.33
CA PRO A 86 -2.86 -2.45 14.83
C PRO A 86 -2.71 -3.69 13.96
N PRO A 87 -2.89 -4.90 14.53
CA PRO A 87 -2.81 -6.12 13.71
C PRO A 87 -3.96 -6.16 12.71
N TRP A 88 -3.64 -6.66 11.53
CA TRP A 88 -4.64 -6.78 10.46
C TRP A 88 -5.67 -7.87 10.78
N ASN A 89 -6.93 -7.64 10.37
CA ASN A 89 -7.98 -8.65 10.45
C ASN A 89 -8.93 -8.50 9.25
N GLN A 90 -9.82 -9.48 9.06
CA GLN A 90 -10.70 -9.52 7.91
C GLN A 90 -11.69 -8.35 7.85
N ALA A 91 -11.99 -7.71 8.98
CA ALA A 91 -12.88 -6.55 8.98
C ALA A 91 -12.29 -5.36 8.22
N MET A 92 -11.00 -5.36 8.00
CA MET A 92 -10.31 -4.30 7.26
C MET A 92 -10.43 -4.42 5.75
N ILE A 93 -10.87 -5.58 5.24
CA ILE A 93 -11.06 -5.80 3.81
C ILE A 93 -12.25 -4.97 3.33
N SER A 94 -12.11 -4.31 2.16
CA SER A 94 -13.20 -3.55 1.56
C SER A 94 -14.37 -4.46 1.20
N GLU A 95 -15.57 -3.89 1.03
CA GLU A 95 -16.73 -4.67 0.59
C GLU A 95 -16.47 -5.36 -0.75
N THR A 96 -15.87 -4.62 -1.68
CA THR A 96 -15.50 -5.19 -2.98
C THR A 96 -14.56 -6.37 -2.81
N GLY A 97 -13.56 -6.24 -1.95
CA GLY A 97 -12.62 -7.32 -1.66
C GLY A 97 -13.29 -8.53 -1.04
N LYS A 98 -14.20 -8.30 -0.10
CA LYS A 98 -14.96 -9.39 0.53
C LYS A 98 -15.83 -10.13 -0.48
N MET A 99 -16.45 -9.41 -1.41
CA MET A 99 -17.23 -10.02 -2.47
C MET A 99 -16.36 -10.88 -3.38
N GLN A 100 -15.18 -10.41 -3.74
CA GLN A 100 -14.25 -11.16 -4.58
C GLN A 100 -13.75 -12.42 -3.89
N LEU A 101 -13.58 -12.39 -2.57
CA LEU A 101 -13.15 -13.55 -1.79
C LEU A 101 -14.30 -14.48 -1.41
N GLY A 102 -15.54 -14.07 -1.63
CA GLY A 102 -16.71 -14.90 -1.29
C GLY A 102 -17.03 -14.95 0.20
N ILE A 103 -16.61 -13.96 0.98
CA ILE A 103 -16.84 -13.92 2.43
C ILE A 103 -17.87 -12.86 2.85
N LEU A 104 -18.52 -12.25 1.88
CA LEU A 104 -19.57 -11.28 2.15
C LEU A 104 -20.95 -11.89 1.86
#